data_746a4e8790cb7fbb8ce5c95f53f45e2b
#
_entry.id   746a4e8790cb7fbb8ce5c95f53f45e2b
#
_cell.length_a   1.000
_cell.length_b   1.000
_cell.length_c   1.000
_cell.angle_alpha   90.00
_cell.angle_beta   90.00
_cell.angle_gamma   90.00
#
_symmetry.space_group_name_H-M   'P 1'
#
loop_
_entity.id
_entity.type
_entity.pdbx_description
1 polymer ?
#
loop_
_entity_poly.entity_id
_entity_poly.type
_entity_poly.pdbx_seq_one_letter_code
_entity_poly.pdbx_strand_id
1 'polypeptide(L)' 'MFDYSKLIGRIIEKFGTRRAFAEAVGISENSMSQKLSNKMAITTDDIKEWCKPEFLDIPCGQIGVYFFTLKVQED' A
#
# COMPACT_ATOMS: atom_id res chain seq x y z
N MET A 1 6.02 -2.48 13.28
CA MET A 1 6.36 -2.36 11.84
C MET A 1 5.48 -3.30 11.05
N PHE A 2 4.92 -2.81 9.95
CA PHE A 2 4.04 -3.61 9.11
C PHE A 2 4.79 -4.22 7.93
N ASP A 3 4.36 -5.41 7.53
CA ASP A 3 4.84 -6.06 6.33
C ASP A 3 3.89 -5.71 5.18
N TYR A 4 4.35 -4.92 4.24
CA TYR A 4 3.55 -4.48 3.10
C TYR A 4 3.81 -5.30 1.82
N SER A 5 4.39 -6.50 1.94
CA SER A 5 4.69 -7.35 0.77
C SER A 5 3.47 -7.63 -0.06
N LYS A 6 2.34 -7.96 0.58
CA LYS A 6 1.08 -8.23 -0.14
C LYS A 6 0.53 -6.98 -0.80
N LEU A 7 0.63 -5.84 -0.11
CA LEU A 7 0.20 -4.55 -0.66
C LEU A 7 1.03 -4.21 -1.90
N ILE A 8 2.35 -4.34 -1.80
CA ILE A 8 3.27 -4.08 -2.92
C ILE A 8 2.94 -5.01 -4.09
N GLY A 9 2.70 -6.29 -3.82
CA GLY A 9 2.28 -7.26 -4.84
C GLY A 9 1.00 -6.83 -5.56
N ARG A 10 0.02 -6.32 -4.80
CA ARG A 10 -1.23 -5.82 -5.37
C ARG A 10 -1.00 -4.58 -6.24
N ILE A 11 -0.13 -3.67 -5.78
CA ILE A 11 0.24 -2.49 -6.56
C ILE A 11 0.85 -2.89 -7.91
N ILE A 12 1.81 -3.80 -7.89
CA ILE A 12 2.47 -4.28 -9.12
C ILE A 12 1.46 -4.99 -10.03
N GLU A 13 0.57 -5.81 -9.45
CA GLU A 13 -0.47 -6.51 -10.21
C GLU A 13 -1.38 -5.53 -10.95
N LYS A 14 -1.78 -4.44 -10.30
CA LYS A 14 -2.75 -3.50 -10.86
C LYS A 14 -2.12 -2.38 -11.70
N PHE A 15 -0.92 -1.94 -11.37
CA PHE A 15 -0.29 -0.76 -11.98
C PHE A 15 1.05 -1.03 -12.63
N GLY A 16 1.63 -2.19 -12.42
CA GLY A 16 2.92 -2.57 -12.99
C GLY A 16 4.12 -2.05 -12.21
N THR A 17 4.08 -0.82 -11.70
CA THR A 17 5.15 -0.23 -10.90
C THR A 17 4.59 0.59 -9.76
N ARG A 18 5.39 0.79 -8.71
CA ARG A 18 5.05 1.69 -7.60
C ARG A 18 4.89 3.13 -8.08
N ARG A 19 5.73 3.53 -9.02
CA ARG A 19 5.68 4.87 -9.61
C ARG A 19 4.34 5.14 -10.28
N ALA A 20 3.87 4.20 -11.10
CA ALA A 20 2.58 4.34 -11.77
C ALA A 20 1.44 4.47 -10.77
N PHE A 21 1.48 3.70 -9.69
CA PHE A 21 0.48 3.81 -8.63
C PHE A 21 0.55 5.16 -7.91
N ALA A 22 1.76 5.61 -7.57
CA ALA A 22 1.95 6.92 -6.94
C ALA A 22 1.36 8.05 -7.80
N GLU A 23 1.63 8.02 -9.09
CA GLU A 23 1.06 8.98 -10.04
C GLU A 23 -0.46 8.92 -10.06
N ALA A 24 -1.03 7.72 -10.05
CA ALA A 24 -2.49 7.53 -10.09
C ALA A 24 -3.18 8.11 -8.86
N VAL A 25 -2.60 7.94 -7.67
CA VAL A 25 -3.19 8.45 -6.43
C VAL A 25 -2.73 9.86 -6.07
N GLY A 26 -1.83 10.44 -6.87
CA GLY A 26 -1.46 11.85 -6.75
C GLY A 26 -0.42 12.16 -5.69
N ILE A 27 0.47 11.22 -5.37
CA ILE A 27 1.59 11.48 -4.46
C ILE A 27 2.92 11.26 -5.17
N SER A 28 4.01 11.80 -4.61
CA SER A 28 5.34 11.61 -5.19
C SER A 28 5.81 10.17 -5.02
N GLU A 29 6.68 9.73 -5.93
CA GLU A 29 7.30 8.41 -5.83
C GLU A 29 8.08 8.26 -4.51
N ASN A 30 8.75 9.34 -4.06
CA ASN A 30 9.48 9.34 -2.81
C ASN A 30 8.54 9.13 -1.61
N SER A 31 7.40 9.82 -1.57
CA SER A 31 6.41 9.64 -0.51
C SER A 31 5.85 8.21 -0.51
N MET A 32 5.56 7.67 -1.68
CA MET A 32 5.08 6.30 -1.80
C MET A 32 6.11 5.31 -1.25
N SER A 33 7.37 5.48 -1.63
CA SER A 33 8.46 4.63 -1.15
C SER A 33 8.60 4.68 0.38
N GLN A 34 8.48 5.87 0.97
CA GLN A 34 8.55 6.03 2.42
C GLN A 34 7.37 5.36 3.12
N LYS A 35 6.17 5.48 2.58
CA LYS A 35 4.99 4.82 3.14
C LYS A 35 5.12 3.30 3.10
N LEU A 36 5.59 2.75 1.98
CA LEU A 36 5.74 1.31 1.81
C LEU A 36 6.92 0.71 2.57
N SER A 37 7.84 1.55 3.05
CA SER A 37 8.99 1.12 3.85
C SER A 37 8.85 1.40 5.36
N ASN A 38 7.67 1.80 5.82
CA ASN A 38 7.38 2.16 7.21
C ASN A 38 8.09 3.44 7.70
N LYS A 39 8.69 4.22 6.81
CA LYS A 39 9.29 5.51 7.19
C LYS A 39 8.27 6.61 7.33
N MET A 40 7.11 6.46 6.68
CA MET A 40 6.00 7.38 6.75
C MET A 40 4.72 6.58 6.94
N ALA A 41 3.82 7.03 7.79
CA ALA A 41 2.57 6.31 8.06
C ALA A 41 1.66 6.29 6.82
N ILE A 42 1.03 5.14 6.58
CA ILE A 42 -0.10 5.06 5.65
C ILE A 42 -1.33 5.43 6.46
N THR A 43 -1.94 6.56 6.11
CA THR A 43 -3.07 7.10 6.86
C THR A 43 -4.37 6.37 6.52
N THR A 44 -5.40 6.57 7.36
CA THR A 44 -6.75 6.04 7.08
C THR A 44 -7.28 6.60 5.77
N ASP A 45 -7.00 7.87 5.47
CA ASP A 45 -7.41 8.47 4.21
C ASP A 45 -6.72 7.82 3.02
N ASP A 46 -5.44 7.49 3.15
CA ASP A 46 -4.71 6.72 2.12
C ASP A 46 -5.39 5.38 1.88
N ILE A 47 -5.72 4.65 2.96
CA ILE A 47 -6.35 3.34 2.85
C ILE A 47 -7.69 3.45 2.13
N LYS A 48 -8.52 4.43 2.50
CA LYS A 48 -9.82 4.66 1.85
C LYS A 48 -9.65 4.91 0.35
N GLU A 49 -8.67 5.75 -0.01
CA GLU A 49 -8.41 6.11 -1.40
C GLU A 49 -7.88 4.91 -2.19
N TRP A 50 -6.84 4.26 -1.65
CA TRP A 50 -6.14 3.19 -2.37
C TRP A 50 -6.99 1.94 -2.57
N CYS A 51 -7.95 1.67 -1.68
CA CYS A 51 -8.82 0.49 -1.78
C CYS A 51 -9.95 0.64 -2.80
N LYS A 52 -10.14 1.83 -3.37
CA LYS A 52 -11.20 2.06 -4.35
C LYS A 52 -11.06 1.13 -5.56
N PRO A 53 -12.19 0.76 -6.21
CA PRO A 53 -12.14 -0.11 -7.40
C PRO A 53 -11.26 0.41 -8.53
N GLU A 54 -11.16 1.73 -8.70
CA GLU A 54 -10.32 2.36 -9.71
C GLU A 54 -8.83 2.31 -9.40
N PHE A 55 -8.46 1.95 -8.16
CA PHE A 55 -7.06 1.80 -7.74
C PHE A 55 -6.74 0.34 -7.45
N LEU A 56 -6.64 -0.06 -6.18
CA LEU A 56 -6.23 -1.42 -5.85
C LEU A 56 -7.39 -2.40 -5.75
N ASP A 57 -8.62 -1.90 -5.69
CA ASP A 57 -9.83 -2.73 -5.61
C ASP A 57 -9.72 -3.77 -4.48
N ILE A 58 -9.44 -3.29 -3.27
CA ILE A 58 -9.29 -4.13 -2.09
C ILE A 58 -10.59 -4.09 -1.28
N PRO A 59 -11.30 -5.23 -1.11
CA PRO A 59 -12.51 -5.27 -0.29
C PRO A 59 -12.23 -4.95 1.18
N CYS A 60 -13.20 -4.36 1.87
CA CYS A 60 -13.08 -4.01 3.29
C CYS A 60 -12.62 -5.19 4.15
N GLY A 61 -13.08 -6.39 3.87
CA GLY A 61 -12.70 -7.59 4.62
C GLY A 61 -11.24 -7.99 4.47
N GLN A 62 -10.52 -7.42 3.51
CA GLN A 62 -9.12 -7.74 3.24
C GLN A 62 -8.14 -6.60 3.59
N ILE A 63 -8.64 -5.48 4.09
CA ILE A 63 -7.79 -4.35 4.45
C ILE A 63 -6.73 -4.76 5.47
N GLY A 64 -7.10 -5.55 6.47
CA GLY A 64 -6.16 -6.02 7.49
C GLY A 64 -5.00 -6.83 6.90
N VAL A 65 -5.27 -7.65 5.90
CA VAL A 65 -4.26 -8.49 5.25
C VAL A 65 -3.23 -7.64 4.51
N TYR A 66 -3.67 -6.59 3.84
CA TYR A 66 -2.78 -5.74 3.04
C TYR A 66 -2.07 -4.67 3.86
N PHE A 67 -2.74 -4.08 4.85
CA PHE A 67 -2.24 -2.88 5.53
C PHE A 67 -1.79 -3.12 6.97
N PHE A 68 -2.23 -4.20 7.61
CA PHE A 68 -1.99 -4.42 9.03
C PHE A 68 -1.33 -5.76 9.36
N THR A 69 -0.66 -6.37 8.40
CA THR A 69 0.14 -7.56 8.66
C THR A 69 1.43 -7.16 9.35
N LEU A 70 1.66 -7.68 10.55
CA LEU A 70 2.87 -7.36 11.30
C LEU A 70 4.07 -8.15 10.77
N LYS A 71 5.23 -7.49 10.73
CA LYS A 71 6.47 -8.18 10.44
C LYS A 71 6.82 -9.11 11.61
N VAL A 72 7.10 -10.36 11.27
CA VAL A 72 7.64 -11.30 12.24
C VAL A 72 9.14 -11.08 12.31
N GLN A 73 9.65 -10.76 13.50
CA GLN A 73 11.09 -10.72 13.72
C GLN A 73 11.55 -12.10 14.13
N GLU A 74 12.45 -12.67 13.34
CA GLU A 74 13.15 -13.89 13.72
C GLU A 74 14.39 -13.49 14.51
N ASP A 75 14.51 -14.02 15.68
CA ASP A 75 15.70 -13.83 16.51
C ASP A 75 16.86 -14.66 16.00
#